data_d5af29e4c087156c0e36f1fe7a54e329
#
_entry.id   d5af29e4c087156c0e36f1fe7a54e329
#
_cell.length_a   1.000
_cell.length_b   1.000
_cell.length_c   1.000
_cell.angle_alpha   90.00
_cell.angle_beta   90.00
_cell.angle_gamma   90.00
#
_symmetry.space_group_name_H-M   'P 1'
#
loop_
_entity.id
_entity.type
_entity.pdbx_description
1 polymer ?
#
loop_
_entity_poly.entity_id
_entity_poly.type
_entity_poly.pdbx_seq_one_letter_code
_entity_poly.pdbx_strand_id
1 'polypeptide(L)'
;MPGIHHAAICTADVERSMKFWRDGLGFTELFDQTFTGDWPELFGAKNNRLRSIFLGDPRTPDTGIVELVVFEDADAASAPAARPRHGFFLLSLQREVETTLCTLAALGFGDGLHRITMPAPGGAEVAMAVITAPDGVLIELIGPAQ
;
A
#
# COMPACT_ATOMS: atom_id res chain seq x y z
N MET A 1 -13.80 9.56 -16.36
CA MET A 1 -13.62 8.09 -16.32
C MET A 1 -13.63 7.61 -14.88
N PRO A 2 -14.38 6.57 -14.58
CA PRO A 2 -14.32 6.00 -13.23
C PRO A 2 -12.95 5.34 -13.03
N GLY A 3 -12.23 5.80 -12.05
CA GLY A 3 -10.92 5.24 -11.69
C GLY A 3 -10.42 5.87 -10.41
N ILE A 4 -9.70 5.08 -9.62
CA ILE A 4 -9.03 5.59 -8.43
C ILE A 4 -7.65 6.07 -8.86
N HIS A 5 -7.40 7.36 -8.68
CA HIS A 5 -6.11 7.97 -9.02
C HIS A 5 -5.02 7.45 -8.07
N HIS A 6 -5.22 7.60 -6.78
CA HIS A 6 -4.26 7.13 -5.77
C HIS A 6 -4.93 6.79 -4.44
N ALA A 7 -4.23 5.99 -3.67
CA ALA A 7 -4.51 5.79 -2.25
C ALA A 7 -3.34 6.39 -1.46
N ALA A 8 -3.65 7.21 -0.47
CA ALA A 8 -2.64 7.89 0.34
C ALA A 8 -2.45 7.17 1.68
N ILE A 9 -1.19 7.01 2.06
CA ILE A 9 -0.77 6.41 3.31
C ILE A 9 0.11 7.42 4.04
N CYS A 10 -0.32 7.85 5.22
CA CYS A 10 0.55 8.63 6.10
C CYS A 10 1.61 7.70 6.67
N THR A 11 2.87 7.92 6.30
CA THR A 11 3.94 7.05 6.76
C THR A 11 4.76 7.69 7.87
N ALA A 12 5.08 6.89 8.88
CA ALA A 12 5.97 7.28 9.96
C ALA A 12 7.45 7.06 9.61
N ASP A 13 7.73 6.18 8.62
CA ASP A 13 9.09 5.80 8.25
C ASP A 13 9.17 5.66 6.72
N VAL A 14 9.65 6.70 6.07
CA VAL A 14 9.75 6.76 4.61
C VAL A 14 10.65 5.67 4.04
N GLU A 15 11.81 5.44 4.65
CA GLU A 15 12.77 4.44 4.15
C GLU A 15 12.17 3.03 4.20
N ARG A 16 11.50 2.69 5.29
CA ARG A 16 10.85 1.39 5.44
C ARG A 16 9.69 1.23 4.45
N SER A 17 8.88 2.26 4.27
CA SER A 17 7.78 2.24 3.31
C SER A 17 8.27 2.17 1.87
N MET A 18 9.31 2.90 1.51
CA MET A 18 9.92 2.81 0.18
C MET A 18 10.50 1.43 -0.09
N LYS A 19 11.14 0.83 0.90
CA LYS A 19 11.67 -0.53 0.80
C LYS A 19 10.55 -1.56 0.54
N PHE A 20 9.42 -1.40 1.22
CA PHE A 20 8.26 -2.27 1.02
C PHE A 20 7.64 -2.10 -0.37
N TRP A 21 7.27 -0.87 -0.72
CA TRP A 21 6.50 -0.60 -1.94
C TRP A 21 7.36 -0.64 -3.20
N ARG A 22 8.55 -0.02 -3.18
CA ARG A 22 9.44 0.04 -4.33
C ARG A 22 10.23 -1.26 -4.49
N ASP A 23 11.00 -1.64 -3.46
CA ASP A 23 11.93 -2.77 -3.56
C ASP A 23 11.21 -4.11 -3.43
N GLY A 24 10.18 -4.17 -2.58
CA GLY A 24 9.39 -5.38 -2.34
C GLY A 24 8.31 -5.63 -3.38
N LEU A 25 7.50 -4.64 -3.67
CA LEU A 25 6.34 -4.77 -4.56
C LEU A 25 6.58 -4.25 -5.98
N GLY A 26 7.74 -3.67 -6.25
CA GLY A 26 8.12 -3.26 -7.61
C GLY A 26 7.46 -1.98 -8.12
N PHE A 27 6.91 -1.15 -7.23
CA PHE A 27 6.41 0.17 -7.62
C PHE A 27 7.58 1.07 -8.01
N THR A 28 7.37 1.96 -8.97
CA THR A 28 8.34 2.96 -9.38
C THR A 28 8.02 4.30 -8.73
N GLU A 29 9.03 4.99 -8.23
CA GLU A 29 8.86 6.36 -7.76
C GLU A 29 8.58 7.28 -8.94
N LEU A 30 7.41 7.91 -8.94
CA LEU A 30 7.00 8.86 -9.97
C LEU A 30 7.43 10.27 -9.64
N PHE A 31 7.33 10.67 -8.38
CA PHE A 31 7.93 11.88 -7.84
C PHE A 31 8.04 11.82 -6.31
N ASP A 32 8.85 12.73 -5.77
CA ASP A 32 9.04 12.95 -4.35
C ASP A 32 9.23 14.46 -4.15
N GLN A 33 8.23 15.14 -3.62
CA GLN A 33 8.24 16.59 -3.47
C GLN A 33 7.56 17.03 -2.18
N THR A 34 8.01 18.17 -1.66
CA THR A 34 7.38 18.83 -0.53
C THR A 34 6.56 20.01 -1.05
N PHE A 35 5.29 20.05 -0.65
CA PHE A 35 4.34 21.08 -1.02
C PHE A 35 3.97 21.93 0.18
N THR A 36 3.89 23.23 -0.03
CA THR A 36 3.31 24.17 0.93
C THR A 36 1.88 24.46 0.50
N GLY A 37 0.94 24.31 1.40
CA GLY A 37 -0.47 24.54 1.11
C GLY A 37 -1.31 24.67 2.36
N ASP A 38 -2.60 24.94 2.19
CA ASP A 38 -3.53 25.02 3.31
C ASP A 38 -4.02 23.63 3.72
N TRP A 39 -3.07 22.78 4.10
CA TRP A 39 -3.35 21.42 4.58
C TRP A 39 -4.12 21.40 5.90
N PRO A 40 -3.96 22.41 6.80
CA PRO A 40 -4.85 22.50 7.97
C PRO A 40 -6.34 22.57 7.58
N GLU A 41 -6.70 23.36 6.59
CA GLU A 41 -8.10 23.45 6.13
C GLU A 41 -8.52 22.18 5.40
N LEU A 42 -7.70 21.69 4.48
CA LEU A 42 -8.11 20.56 3.63
C LEU A 42 -8.14 19.24 4.38
N PHE A 43 -7.16 18.98 5.23
CA PHE A 43 -6.96 17.68 5.88
C PHE A 43 -7.01 17.73 7.41
N GLY A 44 -7.17 18.91 8.02
CA GLY A 44 -7.00 19.04 9.46
C GLY A 44 -5.57 18.84 9.93
N ALA A 45 -4.59 19.06 9.06
CA ALA A 45 -3.18 18.91 9.38
C ALA A 45 -2.73 20.00 10.37
N LYS A 46 -1.64 19.72 11.11
CA LYS A 46 -1.12 20.63 12.13
C LYS A 46 -0.26 21.75 11.55
N ASN A 47 0.22 21.60 10.31
CA ASN A 47 1.04 22.60 9.64
C ASN A 47 0.75 22.64 8.13
N ASN A 48 1.41 23.54 7.42
CA ASN A 48 1.17 23.80 5.99
C ASN A 48 2.15 23.09 5.06
N ARG A 49 2.93 22.13 5.56
CA ARG A 49 3.92 21.39 4.76
C ARG A 49 3.55 19.92 4.67
N LEU A 50 3.72 19.38 3.47
CA LEU A 50 3.42 18.00 3.14
C LEU A 50 4.47 17.48 2.18
N ARG A 51 5.17 16.40 2.54
CA ARG A 51 5.97 15.64 1.58
C ARG A 51 5.09 14.55 0.98
N SER A 52 5.09 14.50 -0.35
CA SER A 52 4.31 13.52 -1.11
C SER A 52 5.25 12.73 -2.02
N ILE A 53 5.17 11.41 -1.93
CA ILE A 53 5.92 10.49 -2.77
C ILE A 53 4.91 9.64 -3.52
N PHE A 54 4.85 9.77 -4.85
CA PHE A 54 4.00 8.94 -5.69
C PHE A 54 4.76 7.72 -6.17
N LEU A 55 4.17 6.55 -5.94
CA LEU A 55 4.68 5.25 -6.35
C LEU A 55 3.65 4.59 -7.26
N GLY A 56 4.07 4.17 -8.44
CA GLY A 56 3.15 3.59 -9.42
C GLY A 56 3.86 2.95 -10.59
N ASP A 57 3.16 2.89 -11.71
CA ASP A 57 3.70 2.41 -12.99
C ASP A 57 3.86 3.60 -13.93
N PRO A 58 5.08 3.89 -14.41
CA PRO A 58 5.30 5.01 -15.35
C PRO A 58 4.49 4.92 -16.63
N ARG A 59 4.03 3.72 -17.00
CA ARG A 59 3.19 3.52 -18.18
C ARG A 59 1.74 3.94 -17.96
N THR A 60 1.30 4.01 -16.71
CA THR A 60 -0.06 4.40 -16.31
C THR A 60 0.01 5.41 -15.16
N PRO A 61 0.56 6.64 -15.43
CA PRO A 61 0.90 7.58 -14.34
C PRO A 61 -0.31 8.23 -13.66
N ASP A 62 -1.51 7.99 -14.15
CA ASP A 62 -2.74 8.63 -13.67
C ASP A 62 -3.66 7.68 -12.88
N THR A 63 -3.21 6.47 -12.59
CA THR A 63 -4.03 5.46 -11.90
C THR A 63 -3.18 4.44 -11.18
N GLY A 64 -3.76 3.78 -10.18
CA GLY A 64 -3.08 2.71 -9.45
C GLY A 64 -1.89 3.18 -8.64
N ILE A 65 -1.91 4.41 -8.19
CA ILE A 65 -0.81 5.05 -7.47
C ILE A 65 -0.98 4.83 -5.96
N VAL A 66 0.11 4.55 -5.29
CA VAL A 66 0.21 4.67 -3.84
C VAL A 66 0.97 5.96 -3.54
N GLU A 67 0.36 6.85 -2.77
CA GLU A 67 1.01 8.05 -2.29
C GLU A 67 1.47 7.83 -0.84
N LEU A 68 2.77 7.98 -0.61
CA LEU A 68 3.29 8.08 0.75
C LEU A 68 3.30 9.56 1.14
N VAL A 69 2.60 9.86 2.21
CA VAL A 69 2.45 11.22 2.71
C VAL A 69 3.19 11.36 4.03
N VAL A 70 4.00 12.39 4.16
CA VAL A 70 4.64 12.73 5.43
C VAL A 70 4.13 14.08 5.89
N PHE A 71 3.36 14.06 6.98
CA PHE A 71 3.01 15.23 7.75
C PHE A 71 3.87 15.26 9.00
N GLU A 72 4.56 16.36 9.25
CA GLU A 72 5.21 16.57 10.55
C GLU A 72 4.13 16.54 11.64
N ASP A 73 4.42 15.95 12.79
CA ASP A 73 3.51 15.86 13.93
C ASP A 73 2.18 15.13 13.64
N ALA A 74 2.17 14.24 12.67
CA ALA A 74 1.01 13.37 12.47
C ALA A 74 0.80 12.47 13.70
N ASP A 75 -0.46 12.19 14.01
CA ASP A 75 -0.79 11.30 15.12
C ASP A 75 -0.31 9.87 14.82
N ALA A 76 0.06 9.16 15.88
CA ALA A 76 0.47 7.77 15.76
C ALA A 76 -0.66 6.92 15.15
N ALA A 77 -0.28 5.94 14.33
CA ALA A 77 -1.23 5.00 13.76
C ALA A 77 -1.93 4.19 14.85
N SER A 78 -3.20 3.90 14.64
CA SER A 78 -3.90 2.91 15.46
C SER A 78 -3.35 1.52 15.18
N ALA A 79 -3.43 0.63 16.17
CA ALA A 79 -3.05 -0.77 15.96
C ALA A 79 -3.86 -1.37 14.79
N PRO A 80 -3.22 -2.20 13.92
CA PRO A 80 -3.94 -2.85 12.83
C PRO A 80 -5.10 -3.67 13.36
N ALA A 81 -6.24 -3.64 12.67
CA ALA A 81 -7.36 -4.49 13.02
C ALA A 81 -7.03 -5.93 12.62
N ALA A 82 -7.09 -6.86 13.57
CA ALA A 82 -6.89 -8.29 13.31
C ALA A 82 -8.10 -8.93 12.61
N ARG A 83 -9.22 -8.22 12.49
CA ARG A 83 -10.50 -8.70 11.96
C ARG A 83 -11.16 -7.65 11.09
N PRO A 84 -12.02 -8.06 10.13
CA PRO A 84 -12.79 -7.10 9.35
C PRO A 84 -13.62 -6.20 10.25
N ARG A 85 -13.66 -4.92 9.89
CA ARG A 85 -14.51 -3.90 10.52
C ARG A 85 -15.02 -2.96 9.44
N HIS A 86 -16.09 -2.24 9.73
CA HIS A 86 -16.63 -1.28 8.78
C HIS A 86 -15.62 -0.18 8.47
N GLY A 87 -15.62 0.27 7.24
CA GLY A 87 -14.72 1.29 6.71
C GLY A 87 -13.68 0.70 5.75
N PHE A 88 -12.63 1.46 5.51
CA PHE A 88 -11.55 1.00 4.65
C PHE A 88 -10.91 -0.27 5.22
N PHE A 89 -10.74 -1.29 4.37
CA PHE A 89 -10.26 -2.60 4.82
C PHE A 89 -8.83 -2.90 4.36
N LEU A 90 -8.60 -2.93 3.05
CA LEU A 90 -7.31 -3.32 2.50
C LEU A 90 -7.05 -2.73 1.12
N LEU A 91 -5.80 -2.80 0.69
CA LEU A 91 -5.41 -2.62 -0.69
C LEU A 91 -5.14 -4.00 -1.31
N SER A 92 -5.67 -4.25 -2.50
CA SER A 92 -5.50 -5.51 -3.20
C SER A 92 -4.60 -5.31 -4.41
N LEU A 93 -3.63 -6.20 -4.57
CA LEU A 93 -2.68 -6.21 -5.68
C LEU A 93 -2.71 -7.57 -6.36
N GLN A 94 -2.85 -7.58 -7.68
CA GLN A 94 -2.71 -8.83 -8.44
C GLN A 94 -1.21 -9.11 -8.65
N ARG A 95 -0.74 -10.19 -8.07
CA ARG A 95 0.67 -10.61 -8.12
C ARG A 95 0.75 -12.13 -8.08
N GLU A 96 1.86 -12.68 -8.58
CA GLU A 96 2.20 -14.05 -8.25
C GLU A 96 2.58 -14.11 -6.76
N VAL A 97 1.80 -14.87 -5.98
CA VAL A 97 1.78 -14.76 -4.53
C VAL A 97 3.10 -15.23 -3.91
N GLU A 98 3.56 -16.43 -4.23
CA GLU A 98 4.73 -17.01 -3.54
C GLU A 98 6.02 -16.26 -3.87
N THR A 99 6.23 -15.85 -5.12
CA THR A 99 7.39 -15.05 -5.52
C THR A 99 7.40 -13.71 -4.81
N THR A 100 6.24 -13.05 -4.72
CA THR A 100 6.11 -11.77 -4.04
C THR A 100 6.40 -11.92 -2.54
N LEU A 101 5.85 -12.95 -1.90
CA LEU A 101 6.09 -13.21 -0.48
C LEU A 101 7.58 -13.52 -0.21
N CYS A 102 8.25 -14.27 -1.08
CA CYS A 102 9.68 -14.54 -0.97
C CYS A 102 10.51 -13.25 -1.06
N THR A 103 10.20 -12.38 -2.01
CA THR A 103 10.87 -11.09 -2.16
C THR A 103 10.70 -10.24 -0.90
N LEU A 104 9.47 -10.14 -0.40
CA LEU A 104 9.17 -9.37 0.82
C LEU A 104 9.88 -9.96 2.04
N ALA A 105 9.87 -11.28 2.20
CA ALA A 105 10.55 -11.95 3.30
C ALA A 105 12.06 -11.67 3.30
N ALA A 106 12.70 -11.69 2.13
CA ALA A 106 14.11 -11.37 1.99
C ALA A 106 14.46 -9.93 2.42
N LEU A 107 13.47 -9.02 2.37
CA LEU A 107 13.59 -7.64 2.81
C LEU A 107 13.16 -7.43 4.27
N GLY A 108 12.74 -8.48 4.96
CA GLY A 108 12.31 -8.42 6.36
C GLY A 108 10.84 -8.12 6.56
N PHE A 109 9.99 -8.31 5.55
CA PHE A 109 8.55 -8.12 5.63
C PHE A 109 7.82 -9.45 5.59
N GLY A 110 6.70 -9.54 6.27
CA GLY A 110 5.89 -10.77 6.34
C GLY A 110 4.98 -10.80 7.56
N ASP A 111 4.87 -9.68 8.28
CA ASP A 111 4.02 -9.59 9.45
C ASP A 111 2.56 -9.89 9.11
N GLY A 112 1.88 -10.65 9.95
CA GLY A 112 0.46 -10.93 9.79
C GLY A 112 0.13 -11.77 8.56
N LEU A 113 1.09 -12.52 8.03
CA LEU A 113 0.88 -13.35 6.85
C LEU A 113 -0.16 -14.44 7.10
N HIS A 114 -1.20 -14.44 6.28
CA HIS A 114 -2.14 -15.55 6.11
C HIS A 114 -2.31 -15.82 4.62
N ARG A 115 -2.48 -17.10 4.26
CA ARG A 115 -2.68 -17.47 2.85
C ARG A 115 -3.71 -18.56 2.72
N ILE A 116 -4.45 -18.53 1.63
CA ILE A 116 -5.43 -19.54 1.26
C ILE A 116 -5.37 -19.81 -0.24
N THR A 117 -6.03 -20.86 -0.66
CA THR A 117 -6.33 -21.12 -2.07
C THR A 117 -7.84 -21.15 -2.24
N MET A 118 -8.34 -20.47 -3.25
CA MET A 118 -9.77 -20.39 -3.54
C MET A 118 -10.08 -21.06 -4.87
N PRO A 119 -11.21 -21.80 -4.97
CA PRO A 119 -11.70 -22.23 -6.26
C PRO A 119 -12.09 -21.03 -7.13
N ALA A 120 -11.74 -21.08 -8.41
CA ALA A 120 -12.14 -20.10 -9.40
C ALA A 120 -13.07 -20.75 -10.43
N PRO A 121 -13.83 -19.94 -11.20
CA PRO A 121 -14.65 -20.47 -12.30
C PRO A 121 -13.82 -21.33 -13.27
N GLY A 122 -14.41 -22.42 -13.75
CA GLY A 122 -13.74 -23.32 -14.69
C GLY A 122 -12.79 -24.34 -14.04
N GLY A 123 -12.82 -24.50 -12.72
CA GLY A 123 -11.99 -25.47 -11.99
C GLY A 123 -10.57 -25.02 -11.71
N ALA A 124 -10.22 -23.77 -12.06
CA ALA A 124 -8.93 -23.16 -11.69
C ALA A 124 -8.89 -22.86 -10.20
N GLU A 125 -7.70 -22.64 -9.69
CA GLU A 125 -7.46 -22.20 -8.31
C GLU A 125 -6.76 -20.84 -8.30
N VAL A 126 -7.09 -20.01 -7.30
CA VAL A 126 -6.49 -18.70 -7.09
C VAL A 126 -5.82 -18.67 -5.72
N ALA A 127 -4.52 -18.42 -5.70
CA ALA A 127 -3.80 -18.19 -4.47
C ALA A 127 -4.06 -16.77 -3.96
N MET A 128 -4.28 -16.65 -2.66
CA MET A 128 -4.50 -15.38 -1.99
C MET A 128 -3.68 -15.32 -0.71
N ALA A 129 -3.15 -14.14 -0.41
CA ALA A 129 -2.45 -13.90 0.84
C ALA A 129 -2.78 -12.50 1.36
N VAL A 130 -2.68 -12.31 2.66
CA VAL A 130 -2.69 -10.99 3.28
C VAL A 130 -1.44 -10.82 4.12
N ILE A 131 -0.91 -9.62 4.13
CA ILE A 131 0.21 -9.21 4.98
C ILE A 131 -0.05 -7.82 5.52
N THR A 132 0.64 -7.47 6.59
CA THR A 132 0.60 -6.12 7.14
C THR A 132 1.82 -5.35 6.63
N ALA A 133 1.57 -4.30 5.86
CA ALA A 133 2.58 -3.36 5.38
C ALA A 133 3.03 -2.40 6.48
N PRO A 134 4.09 -1.61 6.26
CA PRO A 134 4.41 -0.49 7.16
C PRO A 134 3.20 0.40 7.39
N ASP A 135 3.15 1.02 8.57
CA ASP A 135 2.03 1.85 9.03
C ASP A 135 0.71 1.09 9.21
N GLY A 136 0.75 -0.23 9.26
CA GLY A 136 -0.42 -1.07 9.57
C GLY A 136 -1.40 -1.28 8.43
N VAL A 137 -1.02 -0.95 7.20
CA VAL A 137 -1.89 -1.13 6.04
C VAL A 137 -2.01 -2.61 5.69
N LEU A 138 -3.22 -3.11 5.61
CA LEU A 138 -3.47 -4.49 5.19
C LEU A 138 -3.38 -4.59 3.67
N ILE A 139 -2.55 -5.49 3.18
CA ILE A 139 -2.35 -5.75 1.76
C ILE A 139 -2.83 -7.16 1.43
N GLU A 140 -3.71 -7.25 0.45
CA GLU A 140 -4.08 -8.52 -0.16
C GLU A 140 -3.26 -8.74 -1.43
N LEU A 141 -2.67 -9.90 -1.55
CA LEU A 141 -2.08 -10.38 -2.80
C LEU A 141 -3.03 -11.41 -3.38
N ILE A 142 -3.44 -11.21 -4.61
CA ILE A 142 -4.29 -12.13 -5.33
C ILE A 142 -3.57 -12.57 -6.60
N GLY A 143 -3.32 -13.88 -6.71
CA GLY A 143 -2.66 -14.45 -7.87
C GLY A 143 -3.60 -14.54 -9.06
N PRO A 144 -3.04 -14.62 -10.29
CA PRO A 144 -3.84 -14.97 -11.45
C PRO A 144 -4.40 -16.38 -11.29
N ALA A 145 -5.54 -16.63 -11.90
CA ALA A 145 -6.13 -17.97 -11.96
C ALA A 145 -5.18 -18.92 -12.72
N GLN A 146 -4.95 -20.11 -12.15
CA GLN A 146 -4.11 -21.16 -12.73
C GLN A 146 -4.96 -22.28 -13.31
#